data_0df2491fc97009cc5e48dea89508b1b3
#
_entry.id   0df2491fc97009cc5e48dea89508b1b3
#
_cell.length_a   1.000
_cell.length_b   1.000
_cell.length_c   1.000
_cell.angle_alpha   90.00
_cell.angle_beta   90.00
_cell.angle_gamma   90.00
#
_symmetry.space_group_name_H-M   'P 1'
#
loop_
_entity.id
_entity.type
_entity.pdbx_description
1 polymer ?
#
loop_
_entity_poly.entity_id
_entity_poly.type
_entity_poly.pdbx_seq_one_letter_code
_entity_poly.pdbx_strand_id
1 'polypeptide(L)'
;MLYLSFILLIIFECLRVYLIMPMPGSQTFNSIDLAYFLGSNKTIIRIILYLIILIPFIKIIKGNSNWEKIGLGLLTTLYIGIFYVFTFMMEADKMFLQPTHTYFYKIAENKIPIDKLVIGVNENGLQKAYPIQLVGYHHQVRDSIGQTPVMVTYCTVCRTGRVYSPMVNGKLENFRLVGMDHFNAMFEDASTKSWWRQSNGECIAGPLKGYQLKEIKSEQLSLQAWFRKYPNAEVLQPDEKFAATFAKMDSYDKGKSKSDLTKRDTASWQFKSWVLGISNADDSKTY
;
A
#
# COMPACT_ATOMS: atom_id res chain seq x y z
N MET A 1 8.22 -35.00 -12.56
CA MET A 1 8.92 -34.08 -11.68
C MET A 1 9.00 -32.65 -12.26
N LEU A 2 9.46 -32.45 -13.51
CA LEU A 2 9.60 -31.11 -14.10
C LEU A 2 8.31 -30.26 -14.04
N TYR A 3 7.21 -30.79 -14.57
CA TYR A 3 5.91 -30.08 -14.58
C TYR A 3 5.46 -29.68 -13.18
N LEU A 4 5.63 -30.57 -12.21
CA LEU A 4 5.29 -30.27 -10.81
C LEU A 4 6.13 -29.13 -10.25
N SER A 5 7.43 -29.10 -10.56
CA SER A 5 8.34 -28.03 -10.10
C SER A 5 8.00 -26.68 -10.71
N PHE A 6 7.61 -26.62 -12.00
CA PHE A 6 7.12 -25.40 -12.63
C PHE A 6 5.78 -24.95 -12.02
N ILE A 7 4.88 -25.88 -11.75
CA ILE A 7 3.60 -25.57 -11.08
C ILE A 7 3.86 -24.97 -9.70
N LEU A 8 4.76 -25.56 -8.92
CA LEU A 8 5.12 -25.01 -7.60
C LEU A 8 5.73 -23.62 -7.71
N LEU A 9 6.56 -23.37 -8.71
CA LEU A 9 7.15 -22.06 -8.95
C LEU A 9 6.09 -21.02 -9.33
N ILE A 10 5.14 -21.37 -10.19
CA ILE A 10 4.02 -20.51 -10.57
C ILE A 10 3.11 -20.25 -9.36
N ILE A 11 2.75 -21.29 -8.60
CA ILE A 11 1.96 -21.14 -7.37
C ILE A 11 2.66 -20.21 -6.39
N PHE A 12 3.97 -20.35 -6.21
CA PHE A 12 4.74 -19.47 -5.33
C PHE A 12 4.65 -18.01 -5.76
N GLU A 13 4.86 -17.70 -7.05
CA GLU A 13 4.77 -16.31 -7.52
C GLU A 13 3.35 -15.74 -7.35
N CYS A 14 2.33 -16.51 -7.68
CA CYS A 14 0.94 -16.09 -7.52
C CYS A 14 0.57 -15.91 -6.04
N LEU A 15 0.92 -16.87 -5.19
CA LEU A 15 0.57 -16.84 -3.77
C LEU A 15 1.21 -15.66 -3.05
N ARG A 16 2.48 -15.37 -3.33
CA ARG A 16 3.23 -14.24 -2.76
C ARG A 16 2.50 -12.90 -2.96
N VAL A 17 1.93 -12.68 -4.13
CA VAL A 17 1.20 -11.45 -4.45
C VAL A 17 -0.26 -11.54 -3.98
N TYR A 18 -0.91 -12.70 -4.14
CA TYR A 18 -2.27 -12.93 -3.71
C TYR A 18 -2.49 -12.59 -2.23
N LEU A 19 -1.56 -12.96 -1.36
CA LEU A 19 -1.70 -12.76 0.08
C LEU A 19 -1.63 -11.29 0.53
N ILE A 20 -0.97 -10.43 -0.26
CA ILE A 20 -0.77 -9.01 0.09
C ILE A 20 -1.56 -8.04 -0.79
N MET A 21 -2.25 -8.53 -1.82
CA MET A 21 -3.03 -7.68 -2.72
C MET A 21 -4.53 -7.96 -2.56
N PRO A 22 -5.40 -6.96 -2.82
CA PRO A 22 -6.84 -7.11 -2.63
C PRO A 22 -7.50 -7.92 -3.74
N MET A 23 -7.06 -9.16 -3.92
CA MET A 23 -7.67 -10.11 -4.84
C MET A 23 -8.89 -10.80 -4.21
N PRO A 24 -9.83 -11.33 -4.99
CA PRO A 24 -11.00 -12.01 -4.46
C PRO A 24 -10.63 -13.08 -3.41
N GLY A 25 -11.13 -12.93 -2.19
CA GLY A 25 -10.90 -13.85 -1.08
C GLY A 25 -9.56 -13.70 -0.32
N SER A 26 -8.61 -12.91 -0.84
CA SER A 26 -7.24 -12.85 -0.28
C SER A 26 -7.15 -12.23 1.12
N GLN A 27 -8.01 -11.28 1.42
CA GLN A 27 -7.92 -10.45 2.63
C GLN A 27 -8.90 -10.87 3.73
N THR A 28 -9.48 -12.06 3.62
CA THR A 28 -10.53 -12.54 4.52
C THR A 28 -10.02 -13.46 5.64
N PHE A 29 -8.77 -13.84 5.60
CA PHE A 29 -8.15 -14.75 6.57
C PHE A 29 -6.77 -14.27 7.02
N ASN A 30 -6.34 -14.75 8.17
CA ASN A 30 -5.08 -14.35 8.81
C ASN A 30 -3.90 -15.02 8.09
N SER A 31 -3.26 -14.30 7.18
CA SER A 31 -2.17 -14.83 6.34
C SER A 31 -0.86 -14.04 6.45
N ILE A 32 -0.81 -13.06 7.34
CA ILE A 32 0.29 -12.08 7.37
C ILE A 32 1.66 -12.74 7.63
N ASP A 33 1.75 -13.70 8.54
CA ASP A 33 3.01 -14.38 8.85
C ASP A 33 3.50 -15.21 7.64
N LEU A 34 2.58 -15.89 6.93
CA LEU A 34 2.91 -16.61 5.70
C LEU A 34 3.32 -15.65 4.59
N ALA A 35 2.58 -14.56 4.41
CA ALA A 35 2.90 -13.54 3.41
C ALA A 35 4.28 -12.93 3.65
N TYR A 36 4.60 -12.60 4.90
CA TYR A 36 5.90 -12.09 5.30
C TYR A 36 7.02 -13.11 5.04
N PHE A 37 6.81 -14.38 5.44
CA PHE A 37 7.78 -15.45 5.18
C PHE A 37 8.09 -15.62 3.69
N LEU A 38 7.05 -15.70 2.84
CA LEU A 38 7.21 -15.85 1.39
C LEU A 38 7.87 -14.60 0.77
N GLY A 39 7.49 -13.40 1.21
CA GLY A 39 8.05 -12.14 0.72
C GLY A 39 9.52 -11.97 1.08
N SER A 40 9.88 -12.21 2.34
CA SER A 40 11.24 -12.05 2.85
C SER A 40 12.21 -13.10 2.32
N ASN A 41 11.72 -14.32 2.06
CA ASN A 41 12.54 -15.42 1.58
C ASN A 41 12.41 -15.66 0.06
N LYS A 42 11.78 -14.74 -0.69
CA LYS A 42 11.47 -14.94 -2.12
C LYS A 42 12.67 -15.36 -2.96
N THR A 43 13.83 -14.78 -2.72
CA THR A 43 15.06 -15.10 -3.46
C THR A 43 15.56 -16.51 -3.16
N ILE A 44 15.59 -16.89 -1.89
CA ILE A 44 16.04 -18.23 -1.46
C ILE A 44 15.11 -19.31 -2.00
N ILE A 45 13.79 -19.10 -1.87
CA ILE A 45 12.77 -20.03 -2.37
C ILE A 45 12.90 -20.22 -3.89
N ARG A 46 13.07 -19.13 -4.65
CA ARG A 46 13.30 -19.20 -6.10
C ARG A 46 14.57 -19.99 -6.44
N ILE A 47 15.68 -19.74 -5.77
CA ILE A 47 16.94 -20.47 -6.01
C ILE A 47 16.73 -21.96 -5.77
N ILE A 48 16.10 -22.36 -4.68
CA ILE A 48 15.81 -23.76 -4.38
C ILE A 48 14.96 -24.39 -5.49
N LEU A 49 13.87 -23.73 -5.89
CA LEU A 49 12.99 -24.23 -6.95
C LEU A 49 13.72 -24.30 -8.32
N TYR A 50 14.57 -23.34 -8.65
CA TYR A 50 15.38 -23.40 -9.88
C TYR A 50 16.39 -24.54 -9.87
N LEU A 51 17.03 -24.83 -8.74
CA LEU A 51 17.94 -25.97 -8.61
C LEU A 51 17.20 -27.31 -8.79
N ILE A 52 15.99 -27.42 -8.25
CA ILE A 52 15.14 -28.61 -8.45
C ILE A 52 14.75 -28.78 -9.92
N ILE A 53 14.47 -27.71 -10.63
CA ILE A 53 14.09 -27.71 -12.05
C ILE A 53 15.29 -28.03 -12.94
N LEU A 54 16.50 -27.66 -12.57
CA LEU A 54 17.70 -27.69 -13.41
C LEU A 54 17.98 -29.11 -13.98
N ILE A 55 17.92 -30.12 -13.13
CA ILE A 55 18.23 -31.50 -13.55
C ILE A 55 17.26 -32.02 -14.60
N PRO A 56 15.92 -32.02 -14.39
CA PRO A 56 14.95 -32.45 -15.39
C PRO A 56 14.94 -31.55 -16.64
N PHE A 57 15.23 -30.24 -16.47
CA PHE A 57 15.36 -29.31 -17.59
C PHE A 57 16.49 -29.74 -18.56
N ILE A 58 17.71 -30.01 -18.03
CA ILE A 58 18.85 -30.46 -18.82
C ILE A 58 18.56 -31.81 -19.48
N LYS A 59 17.89 -32.74 -18.79
CA LYS A 59 17.52 -34.05 -19.38
C LYS A 59 16.62 -33.89 -20.59
N ILE A 60 15.61 -33.04 -20.55
CA ILE A 60 14.71 -32.82 -21.70
C ILE A 60 15.44 -32.13 -22.85
N ILE A 61 16.29 -31.12 -22.59
CA ILE A 61 17.04 -30.45 -23.65
C ILE A 61 17.96 -31.45 -24.39
N LYS A 62 18.63 -32.34 -23.66
CA LYS A 62 19.53 -33.37 -24.22
C LYS A 62 18.76 -34.58 -24.79
N GLY A 63 17.48 -34.72 -24.47
CA GLY A 63 16.64 -35.79 -24.99
C GLY A 63 16.27 -35.61 -26.47
N ASN A 64 15.70 -36.64 -27.08
CA ASN A 64 15.36 -36.62 -28.49
C ASN A 64 13.89 -36.25 -28.79
N SER A 65 13.06 -36.10 -27.77
CA SER A 65 11.63 -35.79 -27.94
C SER A 65 11.41 -34.29 -28.22
N ASN A 66 11.01 -33.94 -29.40
CA ASN A 66 10.65 -32.57 -29.77
C ASN A 66 9.41 -32.07 -29.03
N TRP A 67 8.44 -32.94 -28.73
CA TRP A 67 7.25 -32.57 -27.99
C TRP A 67 7.55 -32.14 -26.54
N GLU A 68 8.48 -32.82 -25.88
CA GLU A 68 8.92 -32.41 -24.53
C GLU A 68 9.66 -31.08 -24.55
N LYS A 69 10.47 -30.82 -25.58
CA LYS A 69 11.17 -29.52 -25.75
C LYS A 69 10.17 -28.40 -26.03
N ILE A 70 9.14 -28.62 -26.83
CA ILE A 70 8.07 -27.65 -27.08
C ILE A 70 7.30 -27.35 -25.77
N GLY A 71 6.90 -28.41 -25.05
CA GLY A 71 6.22 -28.27 -23.76
C GLY A 71 7.06 -27.50 -22.72
N LEU A 72 8.37 -27.79 -22.66
CA LEU A 72 9.31 -27.07 -21.81
C LEU A 72 9.40 -25.60 -22.21
N GLY A 73 9.48 -25.29 -23.49
CA GLY A 73 9.51 -23.93 -24.02
C GLY A 73 8.26 -23.13 -23.64
N LEU A 74 7.07 -23.73 -23.80
CA LEU A 74 5.79 -23.13 -23.42
C LEU A 74 5.71 -22.84 -21.91
N LEU A 75 6.09 -23.81 -21.06
CA LEU A 75 6.10 -23.63 -19.61
C LEU A 75 7.08 -22.56 -19.16
N THR A 76 8.28 -22.53 -19.76
CA THR A 76 9.28 -21.51 -19.45
C THR A 76 8.78 -20.11 -19.83
N THR A 77 8.18 -19.98 -21.01
CA THR A 77 7.60 -18.70 -21.46
C THR A 77 6.46 -18.26 -20.55
N LEU A 78 5.57 -19.16 -20.18
CA LEU A 78 4.47 -18.88 -19.24
C LEU A 78 5.02 -18.42 -17.88
N TYR A 79 6.01 -19.12 -17.34
CA TYR A 79 6.63 -18.73 -16.08
C TYR A 79 7.31 -17.37 -16.16
N ILE A 80 8.06 -17.08 -17.22
CA ILE A 80 8.70 -15.77 -17.43
C ILE A 80 7.64 -14.66 -17.45
N GLY A 81 6.52 -14.87 -18.14
CA GLY A 81 5.41 -13.93 -18.16
C GLY A 81 4.82 -13.67 -16.76
N ILE A 82 4.52 -14.74 -16.02
CA ILE A 82 4.01 -14.66 -14.66
C ILE A 82 5.02 -13.95 -13.74
N PHE A 83 6.28 -14.37 -13.77
CA PHE A 83 7.34 -13.75 -12.99
C PHE A 83 7.46 -12.24 -13.26
N TYR A 84 7.42 -11.85 -14.55
CA TYR A 84 7.50 -10.45 -14.93
C TYR A 84 6.31 -9.64 -14.38
N VAL A 85 5.10 -10.10 -14.59
CA VAL A 85 3.88 -9.42 -14.12
C VAL A 85 3.87 -9.30 -12.60
N PHE A 86 4.11 -10.39 -11.87
CA PHE A 86 4.03 -10.40 -10.41
C PHE A 86 5.23 -9.75 -9.70
N THR A 87 6.36 -9.59 -10.38
CA THR A 87 7.55 -8.96 -9.78
C THR A 87 7.67 -7.48 -10.14
N PHE A 88 7.29 -7.09 -11.36
CA PHE A 88 7.56 -5.74 -11.86
C PHE A 88 6.30 -4.88 -12.05
N MET A 89 5.11 -5.49 -12.09
CA MET A 89 3.87 -4.75 -12.33
C MET A 89 2.90 -4.78 -11.16
N MET A 90 2.80 -5.90 -10.43
CA MET A 90 1.79 -6.11 -9.39
C MET A 90 2.30 -5.96 -7.96
N GLU A 91 3.56 -5.64 -7.72
CA GLU A 91 4.01 -5.21 -6.40
C GLU A 91 3.48 -3.79 -6.12
N ALA A 92 2.99 -3.54 -4.91
CA ALA A 92 2.27 -2.31 -4.59
C ALA A 92 3.12 -1.04 -4.79
N ASP A 93 4.41 -1.09 -4.49
CA ASP A 93 5.36 0.01 -4.72
C ASP A 93 5.68 0.26 -6.20
N LYS A 94 5.32 -0.66 -7.11
CA LYS A 94 5.41 -0.47 -8.55
C LYS A 94 4.13 0.12 -9.13
N MET A 95 2.99 -0.16 -8.50
CA MET A 95 1.69 0.37 -8.91
C MET A 95 1.45 1.80 -8.38
N PHE A 96 1.94 2.09 -7.18
CA PHE A 96 1.71 3.34 -6.45
C PHE A 96 3.06 4.02 -6.17
N LEU A 97 3.48 4.84 -7.13
CA LEU A 97 4.78 5.48 -7.09
C LEU A 97 4.81 6.61 -6.07
N GLN A 98 5.96 6.86 -5.47
CA GLN A 98 6.15 8.00 -4.57
C GLN A 98 6.19 9.31 -5.36
N PRO A 99 5.80 10.46 -4.75
CA PRO A 99 5.97 11.77 -5.37
C PRO A 99 7.44 11.98 -5.80
N THR A 100 7.63 12.57 -6.96
CA THR A 100 8.97 12.94 -7.43
C THR A 100 9.44 14.23 -6.72
N HIS A 101 8.49 15.14 -6.53
CA HIS A 101 8.69 16.40 -5.81
C HIS A 101 7.48 16.72 -4.95
N THR A 102 7.70 17.37 -3.83
CA THR A 102 6.66 17.90 -2.94
C THR A 102 6.73 19.42 -2.94
N TYR A 103 5.73 20.06 -3.54
CA TYR A 103 5.58 21.51 -3.55
C TYR A 103 4.45 21.91 -2.62
N PHE A 104 4.68 22.97 -1.83
CA PHE A 104 3.67 23.49 -0.92
C PHE A 104 3.42 24.95 -1.25
N TYR A 105 2.14 25.32 -1.35
CA TYR A 105 1.72 26.69 -1.61
C TYR A 105 0.78 27.19 -0.53
N LYS A 106 0.85 28.48 -0.25
CA LYS A 106 -0.11 29.18 0.59
C LYS A 106 -1.44 29.39 -0.15
N ILE A 107 -2.48 29.82 0.55
CA ILE A 107 -3.83 29.98 0.00
C ILE A 107 -3.86 30.81 -1.29
N ALA A 108 -3.04 31.87 -1.37
CA ALA A 108 -3.01 32.77 -2.54
C ALA A 108 -2.53 32.10 -3.84
N GLU A 109 -1.67 31.08 -3.72
CA GLU A 109 -1.06 30.37 -4.86
C GLU A 109 -1.62 28.96 -5.02
N ASN A 110 -2.51 28.54 -4.11
CA ASN A 110 -3.05 27.20 -4.07
C ASN A 110 -3.88 26.86 -5.31
N LYS A 111 -3.58 25.71 -5.92
CA LYS A 111 -4.28 25.17 -7.11
C LYS A 111 -5.31 24.08 -6.74
N ILE A 112 -5.35 23.64 -5.49
CA ILE A 112 -6.29 22.61 -5.02
C ILE A 112 -7.66 23.25 -4.75
N PRO A 113 -8.77 22.71 -5.29
CA PRO A 113 -10.11 23.19 -4.98
C PRO A 113 -10.38 23.13 -3.46
N ILE A 114 -10.99 24.19 -2.93
CA ILE A 114 -11.19 24.35 -1.48
C ILE A 114 -12.20 23.37 -0.87
N ASP A 115 -13.04 22.73 -1.68
CA ASP A 115 -13.98 21.70 -1.26
C ASP A 115 -13.34 20.32 -1.08
N LYS A 116 -12.08 20.12 -1.56
CA LYS A 116 -11.38 18.86 -1.42
C LYS A 116 -11.03 18.55 0.02
N LEU A 117 -11.10 17.24 0.36
CA LEU A 117 -10.69 16.76 1.67
C LEU A 117 -9.16 16.69 1.77
N VAL A 118 -8.65 17.06 2.93
CA VAL A 118 -7.23 17.07 3.25
C VAL A 118 -6.97 16.38 4.59
N ILE A 119 -5.75 15.90 4.76
CA ILE A 119 -5.17 15.55 6.06
C ILE A 119 -4.37 16.77 6.50
N GLY A 120 -4.86 17.47 7.52
CA GLY A 120 -4.21 18.65 8.09
C GLY A 120 -3.35 18.26 9.28
N VAL A 121 -2.14 18.81 9.36
CA VAL A 121 -1.19 18.63 10.45
C VAL A 121 -0.77 20.01 10.97
N ASN A 122 -0.88 20.19 12.27
CA ASN A 122 -0.32 21.37 12.95
C ASN A 122 0.73 20.89 13.95
N GLU A 123 1.97 21.17 13.63
CA GLU A 123 3.12 20.78 14.45
C GLU A 123 3.98 21.98 14.77
N ASN A 124 4.16 22.28 16.06
CA ASN A 124 4.96 23.42 16.56
C ASN A 124 4.58 24.79 15.93
N GLY A 125 3.28 25.01 15.67
CA GLY A 125 2.78 26.25 15.08
C GLY A 125 2.93 26.34 13.56
N LEU A 126 3.44 25.32 12.91
CA LEU A 126 3.49 25.20 11.46
C LEU A 126 2.35 24.28 10.97
N GLN A 127 1.62 24.73 9.96
CA GLN A 127 0.44 24.02 9.47
C GLN A 127 0.63 23.63 8.01
N LYS A 128 0.47 22.33 7.74
CA LYS A 128 0.45 21.79 6.38
C LYS A 128 -0.81 20.96 6.14
N ALA A 129 -1.30 20.99 4.92
CA ALA A 129 -2.43 20.20 4.46
C ALA A 129 -2.03 19.32 3.28
N TYR A 130 -2.49 18.07 3.30
CA TYR A 130 -2.18 17.07 2.30
C TYR A 130 -3.48 16.57 1.66
N PRO A 131 -3.80 16.98 0.41
CA PRO A 131 -5.03 16.56 -0.26
C PRO A 131 -5.14 15.05 -0.36
N ILE A 132 -6.28 14.50 0.09
CA ILE A 132 -6.54 13.04 0.09
C ILE A 132 -6.44 12.45 -1.30
N GLN A 133 -6.87 13.21 -2.32
CA GLN A 133 -6.74 12.81 -3.72
C GLN A 133 -5.28 12.50 -4.10
N LEU A 134 -4.33 13.30 -3.65
CA LEU A 134 -2.90 13.12 -3.94
C LEU A 134 -2.31 12.00 -3.09
N VAL A 135 -2.47 12.08 -1.77
CA VAL A 135 -1.96 11.07 -0.83
C VAL A 135 -2.57 9.70 -1.13
N GLY A 136 -3.84 9.65 -1.53
CA GLY A 136 -4.54 8.41 -1.86
C GLY A 136 -3.90 7.60 -2.99
N TYR A 137 -3.33 8.26 -4.00
CA TYR A 137 -2.57 7.56 -5.03
C TYR A 137 -1.23 7.03 -4.50
N HIS A 138 -0.48 7.89 -3.82
CA HIS A 138 0.86 7.52 -3.33
C HIS A 138 0.83 6.58 -2.12
N HIS A 139 -0.29 6.50 -1.40
CA HIS A 139 -0.52 5.85 -0.12
C HIS A 139 0.33 6.42 1.02
N GLN A 140 1.45 7.08 0.72
CA GLN A 140 2.25 7.83 1.68
C GLN A 140 2.92 9.03 1.00
N VAL A 141 3.09 10.10 1.76
CA VAL A 141 3.93 11.26 1.43
C VAL A 141 4.84 11.52 2.62
N ARG A 142 6.14 11.51 2.37
CA ARG A 142 7.15 11.85 3.39
C ARG A 142 7.49 13.33 3.28
N ASP A 143 7.52 13.99 4.42
CA ASP A 143 7.78 15.43 4.52
C ASP A 143 8.39 15.77 5.88
N SER A 144 8.68 17.03 6.09
CA SER A 144 9.03 17.61 7.39
C SER A 144 8.20 18.86 7.65
N ILE A 145 7.67 18.96 8.87
CA ILE A 145 6.99 20.17 9.34
C ILE A 145 7.93 20.87 10.33
N GLY A 146 8.62 21.89 9.85
CA GLY A 146 9.79 22.41 10.54
C GLY A 146 10.88 21.32 10.66
N GLN A 147 11.24 20.98 11.89
CA GLN A 147 12.23 19.93 12.17
C GLN A 147 11.59 18.55 12.45
N THR A 148 10.27 18.45 12.46
CA THR A 148 9.57 17.19 12.74
C THR A 148 9.35 16.41 11.44
N PRO A 149 10.02 15.28 11.22
CA PRO A 149 9.76 14.42 10.07
C PRO A 149 8.41 13.74 10.22
N VAL A 150 7.63 13.72 9.14
CA VAL A 150 6.29 13.13 9.09
C VAL A 150 6.14 12.19 7.91
N MET A 151 5.37 11.13 8.09
CA MET A 151 4.88 10.24 7.05
C MET A 151 3.35 10.34 7.04
N VAL A 152 2.82 11.08 6.08
CA VAL A 152 1.38 11.23 5.89
C VAL A 152 0.89 10.08 5.03
N THR A 153 -0.04 9.30 5.56
CA THR A 153 -0.53 8.07 4.89
C THR A 153 -2.02 8.12 4.66
N TYR A 154 -2.47 7.43 3.60
CA TYR A 154 -3.89 7.24 3.32
C TYR A 154 -4.16 5.86 2.73
N CYS A 155 -5.08 5.12 3.34
CA CYS A 155 -5.59 3.87 2.79
C CYS A 155 -6.87 4.14 2.00
N THR A 156 -6.83 3.91 0.68
CA THR A 156 -7.96 4.19 -0.21
C THR A 156 -9.13 3.24 -0.02
N VAL A 157 -8.89 2.01 0.42
CA VAL A 157 -9.94 1.03 0.70
C VAL A 157 -10.62 1.32 2.03
N CYS A 158 -9.86 1.60 3.08
CA CYS A 158 -10.37 1.92 4.41
C CYS A 158 -10.85 3.36 4.55
N ARG A 159 -10.45 4.25 3.63
CA ARG A 159 -10.68 5.71 3.68
C ARG A 159 -10.14 6.36 4.95
N THR A 160 -9.00 5.89 5.42
CA THR A 160 -8.40 6.34 6.67
C THR A 160 -7.09 7.06 6.38
N GLY A 161 -7.00 8.32 6.80
CA GLY A 161 -5.76 9.08 6.84
C GLY A 161 -5.12 8.98 8.22
N ARG A 162 -3.80 8.72 8.26
CA ARG A 162 -3.00 8.72 9.48
C ARG A 162 -1.65 9.35 9.22
N VAL A 163 -1.11 9.98 10.24
CA VAL A 163 0.22 10.59 10.17
C VAL A 163 1.10 9.97 11.24
N TYR A 164 2.26 9.51 10.83
CA TYR A 164 3.23 8.90 11.74
C TYR A 164 4.56 9.61 11.70
N SER A 165 5.28 9.57 12.81
CA SER A 165 6.72 9.83 12.80
C SER A 165 7.42 8.66 12.09
N PRO A 166 8.21 8.91 11.04
CA PRO A 166 8.97 7.86 10.34
C PRO A 166 10.25 7.47 11.09
N MET A 167 10.29 7.69 12.42
CA MET A 167 11.44 7.34 13.26
C MET A 167 11.28 5.93 13.80
N VAL A 168 12.21 5.05 13.45
CA VAL A 168 12.30 3.68 13.95
C VAL A 168 13.62 3.51 14.68
N ASN A 169 13.58 3.09 15.95
CA ASN A 169 14.78 2.97 16.81
C ASN A 169 15.67 4.23 16.80
N GLY A 170 15.05 5.41 16.80
CA GLY A 170 15.76 6.69 16.83
C GLY A 170 16.38 7.11 15.48
N LYS A 171 16.15 6.37 14.40
CA LYS A 171 16.63 6.69 13.05
C LYS A 171 15.46 7.03 12.13
N LEU A 172 15.69 8.00 11.24
CA LEU A 172 14.78 8.34 10.16
C LEU A 172 14.76 7.20 9.13
N GLU A 173 13.60 6.58 8.95
CA GLU A 173 13.43 5.45 8.04
C GLU A 173 12.73 5.80 6.74
N ASN A 174 13.06 5.03 5.72
CA ASN A 174 12.34 5.02 4.46
C ASN A 174 11.34 3.86 4.47
N PHE A 175 10.10 4.17 4.10
CA PHE A 175 9.04 3.18 3.98
C PHE A 175 8.66 2.97 2.52
N ARG A 176 8.34 1.73 2.14
CA ARG A 176 7.70 1.41 0.86
C ARG A 176 6.34 0.78 1.10
N LEU A 177 5.41 0.96 0.18
CA LEU A 177 4.14 0.26 0.22
C LEU A 177 4.37 -1.22 -0.13
N VAL A 178 3.90 -2.13 0.72
CA VAL A 178 4.02 -3.59 0.49
C VAL A 178 2.77 -4.14 -0.16
N GLY A 179 1.60 -3.75 0.35
CA GLY A 179 0.31 -4.29 -0.03
C GLY A 179 -0.71 -4.04 1.07
N MET A 180 -1.50 -5.05 1.41
CA MET A 180 -2.59 -4.94 2.38
C MET A 180 -2.59 -6.08 3.39
N ASP A 181 -3.12 -5.76 4.58
CA ASP A 181 -3.54 -6.68 5.62
C ASP A 181 -5.00 -6.36 5.98
N HIS A 182 -5.93 -7.32 5.78
CA HIS A 182 -7.37 -7.13 5.98
C HIS A 182 -7.90 -5.83 5.34
N PHE A 183 -7.53 -5.62 4.06
CA PHE A 183 -7.85 -4.42 3.26
C PHE A 183 -7.27 -3.11 3.78
N ASN A 184 -6.39 -3.11 4.77
CA ASN A 184 -5.65 -1.94 5.20
C ASN A 184 -4.24 -1.94 4.60
N ALA A 185 -3.77 -0.79 4.14
CA ALA A 185 -2.44 -0.63 3.57
C ALA A 185 -1.34 -0.99 4.58
N MET A 186 -0.25 -1.56 4.09
CA MET A 186 0.94 -1.89 4.88
C MET A 186 2.19 -1.27 4.27
N PHE A 187 3.11 -0.89 5.12
CA PHE A 187 4.41 -0.37 4.75
C PHE A 187 5.54 -1.25 5.28
N GLU A 188 6.67 -1.27 4.59
CA GLU A 188 7.91 -1.93 5.05
C GLU A 188 8.97 -0.88 5.28
N ASP A 189 9.63 -0.91 6.44
CA ASP A 189 10.80 -0.07 6.68
C ASP A 189 12.05 -0.62 5.98
N ALA A 190 12.96 0.29 5.58
CA ALA A 190 14.12 -0.07 4.77
C ALA A 190 15.19 -0.82 5.56
N SER A 191 15.34 -0.56 6.87
CA SER A 191 16.41 -1.12 7.70
C SER A 191 16.09 -2.52 8.19
N THR A 192 14.94 -2.71 8.82
CA THR A 192 14.60 -3.98 9.47
C THR A 192 13.74 -4.89 8.62
N LYS A 193 13.17 -4.37 7.51
CA LYS A 193 12.19 -5.06 6.66
C LYS A 193 10.92 -5.46 7.40
N SER A 194 10.65 -4.82 8.54
CA SER A 194 9.41 -5.05 9.28
C SER A 194 8.22 -4.42 8.57
N TRP A 195 7.04 -5.04 8.73
CA TRP A 195 5.79 -4.60 8.10
C TRP A 195 4.89 -3.89 9.10
N TRP A 196 4.41 -2.71 8.73
CA TRP A 196 3.68 -1.78 9.57
C TRP A 196 2.29 -1.53 9.01
N ARG A 197 1.26 -1.70 9.83
CA ARG A 197 -0.14 -1.46 9.45
C ARG A 197 -0.44 0.04 9.42
N GLN A 198 -1.07 0.51 8.35
CA GLN A 198 -1.40 1.93 8.16
C GLN A 198 -2.43 2.45 9.17
N SER A 199 -3.42 1.64 9.55
CA SER A 199 -4.56 2.09 10.36
C SER A 199 -4.19 2.47 11.80
N ASN A 200 -3.18 1.83 12.38
CA ASN A 200 -2.80 2.03 13.77
C ASN A 200 -1.28 2.16 14.01
N GLY A 201 -0.44 2.02 12.97
CA GLY A 201 1.01 2.13 13.10
C GLY A 201 1.68 0.92 13.76
N GLU A 202 0.96 -0.18 13.97
CA GLU A 202 1.50 -1.40 14.57
C GLU A 202 2.43 -2.15 13.61
N CYS A 203 3.56 -2.59 14.11
CA CYS A 203 4.41 -3.55 13.42
C CYS A 203 3.81 -4.95 13.54
N ILE A 204 3.30 -5.49 12.44
CA ILE A 204 2.55 -6.75 12.40
C ILE A 204 3.38 -7.95 11.96
N ALA A 205 4.55 -7.73 11.36
CA ALA A 205 5.46 -8.79 10.94
C ALA A 205 6.91 -8.27 10.88
N GLY A 206 7.85 -9.18 11.05
CA GLY A 206 9.28 -8.88 11.00
C GLY A 206 9.94 -8.73 12.37
N PRO A 207 11.23 -8.29 12.37
CA PRO A 207 12.03 -8.19 13.60
C PRO A 207 11.44 -7.27 14.67
N LEU A 208 10.63 -6.28 14.28
CA LEU A 208 10.01 -5.31 15.20
C LEU A 208 8.54 -5.62 15.49
N LYS A 209 8.06 -6.85 15.22
CA LYS A 209 6.66 -7.24 15.49
C LYS A 209 6.24 -6.88 16.93
N GLY A 210 5.11 -6.16 17.05
CA GLY A 210 4.58 -5.64 18.33
C GLY A 210 5.03 -4.21 18.67
N TYR A 211 5.96 -3.62 17.93
CA TYR A 211 6.30 -2.20 18.08
C TYR A 211 5.22 -1.32 17.46
N GLN A 212 5.22 -0.03 17.82
CA GLN A 212 4.25 0.95 17.38
C GLN A 212 4.95 2.21 16.86
N LEU A 213 4.59 2.68 15.67
CA LEU A 213 4.98 4.02 15.22
C LEU A 213 4.28 5.08 16.06
N LYS A 214 5.00 6.15 16.39
CA LYS A 214 4.41 7.30 17.07
C LYS A 214 3.47 8.02 16.11
N GLU A 215 2.19 8.06 16.45
CA GLU A 215 1.20 8.83 15.69
C GLU A 215 1.37 10.32 15.97
N ILE A 216 1.28 11.13 14.91
CA ILE A 216 1.26 12.59 14.96
C ILE A 216 -0.18 13.02 14.76
N LYS A 217 -0.66 13.92 15.63
CA LYS A 217 -2.04 14.40 15.60
C LYS A 217 -2.35 15.05 14.25
N SER A 218 -3.41 14.59 13.62
CA SER A 218 -3.89 15.09 12.32
C SER A 218 -5.41 15.22 12.32
N GLU A 219 -5.91 16.03 11.41
CA GLU A 219 -7.35 16.25 11.22
C GLU A 219 -7.70 15.97 9.77
N GLN A 220 -8.83 15.30 9.54
CA GLN A 220 -9.34 15.06 8.19
C GLN A 220 -10.61 15.92 7.98
N LEU A 221 -10.51 16.92 7.09
CA LEU A 221 -11.55 17.93 6.89
C LEU A 221 -11.43 18.51 5.47
N SER A 222 -12.36 19.41 5.09
CA SER A 222 -12.23 20.14 3.82
C SER A 222 -11.08 21.16 3.89
N LEU A 223 -10.44 21.44 2.76
CA LEU A 223 -9.40 22.46 2.67
C LEU A 223 -9.93 23.85 3.07
N GLN A 224 -11.19 24.15 2.76
CA GLN A 224 -11.84 25.38 3.21
C GLN A 224 -11.89 25.48 4.73
N ALA A 225 -12.27 24.40 5.42
CA ALA A 225 -12.31 24.38 6.88
C ALA A 225 -10.90 24.50 7.49
N TRP A 226 -9.90 23.87 6.85
CA TRP A 226 -8.51 24.00 7.25
C TRP A 226 -8.00 25.43 7.16
N PHE A 227 -8.22 26.13 6.04
CA PHE A 227 -7.82 27.53 5.87
C PHE A 227 -8.57 28.51 6.79
N ARG A 228 -9.84 28.22 7.12
CA ARG A 228 -10.54 29.02 8.15
C ARG A 228 -9.86 28.90 9.50
N LYS A 229 -9.38 27.72 9.84
CA LYS A 229 -8.69 27.45 11.10
C LYS A 229 -7.25 27.97 11.10
N TYR A 230 -6.59 27.85 9.96
CA TYR A 230 -5.18 28.20 9.78
C TYR A 230 -4.95 28.96 8.46
N PRO A 231 -5.17 30.29 8.45
CA PRO A 231 -5.09 31.08 7.20
C PRO A 231 -3.72 31.11 6.54
N ASN A 232 -2.66 30.85 7.29
CA ASN A 232 -1.28 30.84 6.80
C ASN A 232 -0.76 29.42 6.46
N ALA A 233 -1.63 28.42 6.51
CA ALA A 233 -1.25 27.04 6.23
C ALA A 233 -0.77 26.87 4.79
N GLU A 234 0.14 25.91 4.61
CA GLU A 234 0.64 25.49 3.32
C GLU A 234 -0.07 24.20 2.88
N VAL A 235 -0.28 24.04 1.58
CA VAL A 235 -0.98 22.90 0.97
C VAL A 235 -0.10 22.23 -0.05
N LEU A 236 0.01 20.89 0.05
CA LEU A 236 0.70 20.07 -0.94
C LEU A 236 0.02 20.23 -2.31
N GLN A 237 0.81 20.56 -3.32
CA GLN A 237 0.37 20.70 -4.69
C GLN A 237 0.58 19.41 -5.50
N PRO A 238 -0.19 19.19 -6.58
CA PRO A 238 -0.02 18.01 -7.41
C PRO A 238 1.33 18.01 -8.14
N ASP A 239 2.00 16.87 -8.13
CA ASP A 239 3.14 16.62 -9.01
C ASP A 239 2.61 16.38 -10.44
N GLU A 240 3.01 17.22 -11.39
CA GLU A 240 2.53 17.19 -12.79
C GLU A 240 2.75 15.84 -13.46
N LYS A 241 3.78 15.10 -13.06
CA LYS A 241 4.07 13.75 -13.54
C LYS A 241 2.87 12.80 -13.35
N PHE A 242 2.06 13.02 -12.33
CA PHE A 242 0.93 12.15 -11.96
C PHE A 242 -0.44 12.79 -12.26
N ALA A 243 -0.49 13.90 -12.99
CA ALA A 243 -1.72 14.67 -13.25
C ALA A 243 -2.86 13.80 -13.78
N ALA A 244 -2.59 12.93 -14.78
CA ALA A 244 -3.58 12.02 -15.35
C ALA A 244 -4.10 10.99 -14.34
N THR A 245 -3.29 10.58 -13.38
CA THR A 245 -3.66 9.65 -12.30
C THR A 245 -4.53 10.35 -11.27
N PHE A 246 -4.15 11.56 -10.88
CA PHE A 246 -4.94 12.36 -9.94
C PHE A 246 -6.32 12.70 -10.50
N ALA A 247 -6.42 12.99 -11.80
CA ALA A 247 -7.70 13.24 -12.45
C ALA A 247 -8.67 12.05 -12.35
N LYS A 248 -8.18 10.80 -12.43
CA LYS A 248 -8.99 9.59 -12.21
C LYS A 248 -9.53 9.47 -10.79
N MET A 249 -8.88 10.10 -9.82
CA MET A 249 -9.25 10.11 -8.41
C MET A 249 -10.05 11.34 -7.99
N ASP A 250 -10.47 12.21 -8.94
CA ASP A 250 -11.14 13.48 -8.64
C ASP A 250 -12.43 13.33 -7.82
N SER A 251 -13.19 12.26 -8.05
CA SER A 251 -14.44 11.99 -7.33
C SER A 251 -14.25 11.10 -6.08
N TYR A 252 -13.02 10.77 -5.75
CA TYR A 252 -12.72 9.80 -4.70
C TYR A 252 -13.19 10.25 -3.32
N ASP A 253 -12.97 11.51 -2.98
CA ASP A 253 -13.38 12.14 -1.73
C ASP A 253 -14.91 12.37 -1.63
N LYS A 254 -15.65 12.27 -2.74
CA LYS A 254 -17.11 12.34 -2.78
C LYS A 254 -17.82 11.03 -2.40
N GLY A 255 -17.08 10.01 -2.00
CA GLY A 255 -17.66 8.73 -1.58
C GLY A 255 -18.27 7.86 -2.68
N LYS A 256 -18.14 8.25 -3.93
CA LYS A 256 -18.79 7.59 -5.07
C LYS A 256 -18.03 6.39 -5.64
N SER A 257 -16.82 6.10 -5.15
CA SER A 257 -16.05 4.94 -5.62
C SER A 257 -16.72 3.65 -5.18
N LYS A 258 -17.05 2.78 -6.13
CA LYS A 258 -17.52 1.42 -5.88
C LYS A 258 -16.30 0.50 -5.65
N SER A 259 -16.44 -0.46 -4.75
CA SER A 259 -15.45 -1.50 -4.53
C SER A 259 -16.17 -2.79 -4.17
N ASP A 260 -15.96 -3.81 -4.98
CA ASP A 260 -16.50 -5.15 -4.76
C ASP A 260 -15.52 -6.05 -3.96
N LEU A 261 -14.49 -5.44 -3.36
CA LEU A 261 -13.42 -6.15 -2.65
C LEU A 261 -13.89 -6.87 -1.39
N THR A 262 -15.01 -6.44 -0.80
CA THR A 262 -15.58 -7.07 0.39
C THR A 262 -17.06 -7.26 0.22
N LYS A 263 -17.58 -8.43 0.60
CA LYS A 263 -19.02 -8.61 0.83
C LYS A 263 -19.37 -7.90 2.14
N ARG A 264 -20.21 -6.87 2.07
CA ARG A 264 -20.68 -6.11 3.23
C ARG A 264 -22.19 -6.09 3.26
N ASP A 265 -22.74 -6.02 4.46
CA ASP A 265 -24.15 -5.67 4.62
C ASP A 265 -24.33 -4.22 4.15
N THR A 266 -25.14 -4.03 3.13
CA THR A 266 -25.48 -2.73 2.56
C THR A 266 -26.95 -2.37 2.76
N ALA A 267 -27.70 -3.17 3.52
CA ALA A 267 -29.13 -2.98 3.71
C ALA A 267 -29.47 -1.63 4.38
N SER A 268 -28.62 -1.20 5.33
CA SER A 268 -28.80 0.04 6.09
C SER A 268 -27.85 1.16 5.68
N TRP A 269 -26.90 0.91 4.77
CA TRP A 269 -25.79 1.80 4.48
C TRP A 269 -25.58 1.93 2.98
N GLN A 270 -25.16 3.10 2.55
CA GLN A 270 -24.60 3.26 1.21
C GLN A 270 -23.18 2.72 1.16
N PHE A 271 -22.72 2.32 -0.04
CA PHE A 271 -21.34 1.91 -0.22
C PHE A 271 -20.37 2.99 0.31
N LYS A 272 -19.44 2.58 1.18
CA LYS A 272 -18.43 3.45 1.78
C LYS A 272 -18.98 4.71 2.43
N SER A 273 -20.06 4.58 3.16
CA SER A 273 -20.59 5.66 4.00
C SER A 273 -19.54 6.09 5.04
N TRP A 274 -19.47 7.39 5.28
CA TRP A 274 -18.75 7.93 6.43
C TRP A 274 -19.61 7.71 7.66
N VAL A 275 -18.99 7.21 8.72
CA VAL A 275 -19.66 6.91 9.97
C VAL A 275 -18.85 7.44 11.15
N LEU A 276 -19.53 7.81 12.22
CA LEU A 276 -18.91 8.13 13.50
C LEU A 276 -19.07 6.92 14.41
N GLY A 277 -17.97 6.28 14.76
CA GLY A 277 -17.93 5.23 15.76
C GLY A 277 -17.68 5.81 17.15
N ILE A 278 -18.55 5.53 18.10
CA ILE A 278 -18.37 5.87 19.51
C ILE A 278 -18.29 4.57 20.29
N SER A 279 -17.21 4.37 21.03
CA SER A 279 -17.04 3.23 21.90
C SER A 279 -16.66 3.66 23.31
N ASN A 280 -17.16 2.98 24.30
CA ASN A 280 -16.71 3.02 25.69
C ASN A 280 -16.35 1.60 26.15
N ALA A 281 -15.96 1.42 27.41
CA ALA A 281 -15.53 0.11 27.92
C ALA A 281 -16.61 -0.98 27.79
N ASP A 282 -17.88 -0.61 27.77
CA ASP A 282 -19.02 -1.53 27.85
C ASP A 282 -19.87 -1.61 26.58
N ASP A 283 -19.78 -0.62 25.67
CA ASP A 283 -20.61 -0.57 24.46
C ASP A 283 -19.93 0.19 23.32
N SER A 284 -20.32 -0.12 22.08
CA SER A 284 -19.89 0.59 20.87
C SER A 284 -21.10 0.86 19.95
N LYS A 285 -21.24 2.11 19.48
CA LYS A 285 -22.27 2.51 18.54
C LYS A 285 -21.67 3.19 17.31
N THR A 286 -22.29 2.97 16.15
CA THR A 286 -21.89 3.57 14.88
C THR A 286 -23.06 4.40 14.34
N TYR A 287 -22.77 5.66 13.96
CA TYR A 287 -23.75 6.65 13.49
C TYR A 287 -23.40 7.14 12.09
#